data_1f448e98f81f2f3e7c370dcb0f028e1e
#
_entry.id   1f448e98f81f2f3e7c370dcb0f028e1e
#
_cell.length_a   1.000
_cell.length_b   1.000
_cell.length_c   1.000
_cell.angle_alpha   90.00
_cell.angle_beta   90.00
_cell.angle_gamma   90.00
#
_symmetry.space_group_name_H-M   'P 1'
#
loop_
_entity.id
_entity.type
_entity.pdbx_description
1 polymer ?
#
loop_
_entity_poly.entity_id
_entity_poly.type
_entity_poly.pdbx_seq_one_letter_code
_entity_poly.pdbx_strand_id
1 'polypeptide(L)'
;IDGKYFIIGSFENNFSRINHSKQKKEVIFISNFNPTNLERNYNEDILALNLYKLSNKNKVKFNILPRFRHKPAQLNKEIEFYEKKLGKKVKFILNKKETSYKILLKYKYAFTSLSTLAAEFLAKGGRAGFLMFKPKNNSFYKSRYGFFEGLKNKGLFWTCDNKFNLRETERIFNYVIHTKNKIWNKNTKAYYRKVIDFDHNNKCFRNILKKYG
;
A
#
# COMPACT_ATOMS: atom_id res chain seq x y z
N ILE A 1 -23.65 7.03 -25.38
CA ILE A 1 -24.22 6.00 -24.49
C ILE A 1 -24.57 6.70 -23.20
N ASP A 2 -25.85 6.99 -23.01
CA ASP A 2 -26.37 7.53 -21.73
C ASP A 2 -26.42 6.41 -20.70
N GLY A 3 -25.24 6.06 -20.17
CA GLY A 3 -25.10 5.01 -19.16
C GLY A 3 -25.13 5.60 -17.74
N LYS A 4 -25.88 4.97 -16.85
CA LYS A 4 -25.76 5.26 -15.41
C LYS A 4 -24.52 4.57 -14.86
N TYR A 5 -23.64 5.34 -14.22
CA TYR A 5 -22.42 4.82 -13.59
C TYR A 5 -22.63 4.65 -12.09
N PHE A 6 -22.12 3.54 -11.55
CA PHE A 6 -22.19 3.24 -10.14
C PHE A 6 -20.79 2.92 -9.60
N ILE A 7 -20.44 3.51 -8.48
CA ILE A 7 -19.15 3.24 -7.78
C ILE A 7 -19.40 2.08 -6.82
N ILE A 8 -18.79 0.93 -7.11
CA ILE A 8 -18.99 -0.32 -6.36
C ILE A 8 -17.74 -0.82 -5.64
N GLY A 9 -16.61 -0.09 -5.72
CA GLY A 9 -15.35 -0.48 -5.13
C GLY A 9 -14.71 -1.72 -5.79
N SER A 10 -13.78 -2.37 -5.10
CA SER A 10 -13.11 -3.60 -5.53
C SER A 10 -13.83 -4.82 -4.99
N PHE A 11 -14.36 -5.71 -5.86
CA PHE A 11 -15.13 -6.88 -5.46
C PHE A 11 -14.43 -7.74 -4.39
N GLU A 12 -13.18 -8.11 -4.61
CA GLU A 12 -12.43 -8.94 -3.65
C GLU A 12 -12.20 -8.20 -2.33
N ASN A 13 -11.91 -6.91 -2.41
CA ASN A 13 -11.72 -6.07 -1.25
C ASN A 13 -12.98 -5.93 -0.41
N ASN A 14 -14.16 -5.91 -1.03
CA ASN A 14 -15.45 -5.68 -0.38
C ASN A 14 -15.89 -6.82 0.57
N PHE A 15 -15.36 -8.05 0.41
CA PHE A 15 -15.77 -9.20 1.23
C PHE A 15 -15.13 -9.27 2.63
N SER A 16 -14.08 -8.48 2.89
CA SER A 16 -13.35 -8.60 4.15
C SER A 16 -13.30 -7.27 4.91
N ARG A 17 -13.41 -7.34 6.24
CA ARG A 17 -13.24 -6.20 7.15
C ARG A 17 -11.94 -6.30 7.93
N ILE A 18 -11.42 -5.15 8.35
CA ILE A 18 -10.30 -5.11 9.29
C ILE A 18 -10.83 -5.41 10.68
N ASN A 19 -10.21 -6.39 11.34
CA ASN A 19 -10.38 -6.59 12.78
C ASN A 19 -9.21 -5.91 13.49
N HIS A 20 -9.39 -4.66 13.90
CA HIS A 20 -8.35 -3.84 14.50
C HIS A 20 -7.76 -4.42 15.80
N SER A 21 -8.52 -5.19 16.57
CA SER A 21 -8.04 -5.81 17.81
C SER A 21 -7.08 -6.98 17.56
N LYS A 22 -7.20 -7.63 16.40
CA LYS A 22 -6.36 -8.78 16.01
C LYS A 22 -5.18 -8.41 15.13
N GLN A 23 -5.01 -7.13 14.78
CA GLN A 23 -3.88 -6.71 13.96
C GLN A 23 -2.57 -6.74 14.75
N LYS A 24 -1.52 -7.27 14.12
CA LYS A 24 -0.15 -7.19 14.62
C LYS A 24 0.32 -5.74 14.51
N LYS A 25 0.88 -5.19 15.60
CA LYS A 25 1.53 -3.88 15.59
C LYS A 25 2.90 -3.96 14.88
N GLU A 26 2.88 -4.38 13.63
CA GLU A 26 4.04 -4.58 12.77
C GLU A 26 3.87 -3.79 11.47
N VAL A 27 4.99 -3.46 10.85
CA VAL A 27 5.05 -2.83 9.53
C VAL A 27 5.09 -3.92 8.47
N ILE A 28 4.28 -3.76 7.42
CA ILE A 28 4.38 -4.52 6.19
C ILE A 28 4.67 -3.57 5.02
N PHE A 29 5.79 -3.77 4.35
CA PHE A 29 6.12 -3.09 3.11
C PHE A 29 5.58 -3.90 1.93
N ILE A 30 4.69 -3.30 1.16
CA ILE A 30 4.11 -3.93 -0.04
C ILE A 30 5.03 -3.62 -1.20
N SER A 31 5.73 -4.63 -1.66
CA SER A 31 6.70 -4.52 -2.74
C SER A 31 6.06 -4.15 -4.07
N ASN A 32 6.71 -3.24 -4.78
CA ASN A 32 6.38 -2.86 -6.15
C ASN A 32 7.41 -3.39 -7.17
N PHE A 33 8.30 -4.29 -6.75
CA PHE A 33 9.35 -4.87 -7.58
C PHE A 33 8.81 -5.43 -8.91
N ASN A 34 9.56 -5.22 -9.99
CA ASN A 34 9.27 -5.81 -11.29
C ASN A 34 10.59 -6.20 -11.98
N PRO A 35 10.80 -7.49 -12.28
CA PRO A 35 12.05 -7.98 -12.89
C PRO A 35 12.25 -7.51 -14.33
N THR A 36 11.19 -7.07 -15.02
CA THR A 36 11.22 -6.66 -16.43
C THR A 36 11.06 -5.15 -16.63
N ASN A 37 10.73 -4.40 -15.58
CA ASN A 37 10.55 -2.96 -15.66
C ASN A 37 11.37 -2.25 -14.58
N LEU A 38 12.59 -1.83 -14.94
CA LEU A 38 13.53 -1.17 -14.03
C LEU A 38 13.04 0.17 -13.49
N GLU A 39 12.24 0.91 -14.26
CA GLU A 39 11.63 2.17 -13.78
C GLU A 39 10.78 1.96 -12.54
N ARG A 40 10.12 0.80 -12.46
CA ARG A 40 9.30 0.42 -11.32
C ARG A 40 10.12 0.20 -10.05
N ASN A 41 11.35 -0.28 -10.20
CA ASN A 41 12.24 -0.59 -9.09
C ASN A 41 13.01 0.63 -8.56
N TYR A 42 12.94 1.77 -9.24
CA TYR A 42 13.67 2.95 -8.84
C TYR A 42 13.33 3.37 -7.41
N ASN A 43 14.35 3.44 -6.55
CA ASN A 43 14.29 3.75 -5.12
C ASN A 43 13.48 2.76 -4.24
N GLU A 44 13.00 1.61 -4.74
CA GLU A 44 12.25 0.65 -3.95
C GLU A 44 13.09 0.03 -2.83
N ASP A 45 14.35 -0.33 -3.13
CA ASP A 45 15.30 -0.89 -2.17
C ASP A 45 15.74 0.13 -1.12
N ILE A 46 15.99 1.38 -1.55
CA ILE A 46 16.36 2.49 -0.66
C ILE A 46 15.20 2.81 0.28
N LEU A 47 13.98 2.85 -0.24
CA LEU A 47 12.77 3.07 0.54
C LEU A 47 12.57 1.96 1.58
N ALA A 48 12.66 0.69 1.16
CA ALA A 48 12.54 -0.45 2.05
C ALA A 48 13.59 -0.43 3.16
N LEU A 49 14.86 -0.12 2.83
CA LEU A 49 15.95 0.02 3.81
C LEU A 49 15.66 1.10 4.85
N ASN A 50 15.17 2.27 4.43
CA ASN A 50 14.89 3.36 5.37
C ASN A 50 13.67 3.06 6.25
N LEU A 51 12.63 2.45 5.70
CA LEU A 51 11.48 1.98 6.49
C LEU A 51 11.90 0.88 7.50
N TYR A 52 12.81 -0.02 7.12
CA TYR A 52 13.38 -1.01 8.02
C TYR A 52 14.14 -0.34 9.18
N LYS A 53 15.03 0.64 8.90
CA LYS A 53 15.75 1.40 9.93
C LYS A 53 14.80 2.14 10.86
N LEU A 54 13.78 2.81 10.32
CA LEU A 54 12.77 3.52 11.11
C LEU A 54 11.94 2.56 11.96
N SER A 55 11.60 1.39 11.44
CA SER A 55 10.88 0.35 12.19
C SER A 55 11.70 -0.13 13.38
N ASN A 56 13.00 -0.40 13.20
CA ASN A 56 13.90 -0.80 14.29
C ASN A 56 14.04 0.29 15.35
N LYS A 57 14.22 1.56 14.94
CA LYS A 57 14.27 2.72 15.85
C LYS A 57 12.99 2.81 16.71
N ASN A 58 11.83 2.47 16.13
CA ASN A 58 10.54 2.51 16.81
C ASN A 58 10.15 1.16 17.48
N LYS A 59 11.04 0.17 17.51
CA LYS A 59 10.81 -1.17 18.09
C LYS A 59 9.58 -1.88 17.48
N VAL A 60 9.35 -1.67 16.19
CA VAL A 60 8.26 -2.27 15.43
C VAL A 60 8.85 -3.25 14.41
N LYS A 61 8.35 -4.49 14.37
CA LYS A 61 8.83 -5.48 13.39
C LYS A 61 8.52 -5.03 11.97
N PHE A 62 9.48 -5.24 11.07
CA PHE A 62 9.36 -4.93 9.64
C PHE A 62 9.30 -6.22 8.82
N ASN A 63 8.37 -6.27 7.86
CA ASN A 63 8.17 -7.40 6.98
C ASN A 63 7.98 -6.90 5.55
N ILE A 64 8.38 -7.71 4.55
CA ILE A 64 8.12 -7.43 3.14
C ILE A 64 7.05 -8.39 2.63
N LEU A 65 6.02 -7.87 1.99
CA LEU A 65 5.05 -8.64 1.21
C LEU A 65 5.48 -8.64 -0.25
N PRO A 66 6.07 -9.75 -0.75
CA PRO A 66 6.53 -9.82 -2.11
C PRO A 66 5.38 -9.81 -3.10
N ARG A 67 5.60 -9.19 -4.25
CA ARG A 67 4.64 -9.18 -5.36
C ARG A 67 4.52 -10.54 -6.04
N PHE A 68 5.64 -11.26 -6.15
CA PHE A 68 5.72 -12.51 -6.94
C PHE A 68 5.66 -13.78 -6.09
N ARG A 69 4.95 -13.78 -4.95
CA ARG A 69 4.87 -14.94 -4.02
C ARG A 69 4.50 -16.28 -4.68
N HIS A 70 3.74 -16.24 -5.77
CA HIS A 70 3.27 -17.44 -6.49
C HIS A 70 4.12 -17.79 -7.72
N LYS A 71 5.18 -17.03 -8.02
CA LYS A 71 6.06 -17.20 -9.18
C LYS A 71 7.51 -17.39 -8.72
N PRO A 72 8.00 -18.61 -8.49
CA PRO A 72 9.28 -18.88 -7.82
C PRO A 72 10.48 -18.13 -8.42
N ALA A 73 10.65 -18.17 -9.74
CA ALA A 73 11.78 -17.52 -10.40
C ALA A 73 11.79 -15.99 -10.21
N GLN A 74 10.62 -15.33 -10.29
CA GLN A 74 10.51 -13.91 -10.05
C GLN A 74 10.63 -13.58 -8.57
N LEU A 75 10.13 -14.45 -7.69
CA LEU A 75 10.26 -14.29 -6.23
C LEU A 75 11.72 -14.31 -5.80
N ASN A 76 12.54 -15.21 -6.33
CA ASN A 76 13.97 -15.26 -6.00
C ASN A 76 14.67 -13.95 -6.40
N LYS A 77 14.42 -13.43 -7.61
CA LYS A 77 14.93 -12.13 -8.05
C LYS A 77 14.47 -10.97 -7.16
N GLU A 78 13.24 -11.02 -6.69
CA GLU A 78 12.68 -10.02 -5.78
C GLU A 78 13.34 -10.07 -4.39
N ILE A 79 13.55 -11.26 -3.84
CA ILE A 79 14.26 -11.47 -2.57
C ILE A 79 15.70 -10.96 -2.69
N GLU A 80 16.45 -11.38 -3.70
CA GLU A 80 17.82 -10.93 -3.96
C GLU A 80 17.91 -9.41 -4.08
N PHE A 81 16.97 -8.77 -4.79
CA PHE A 81 16.92 -7.32 -4.95
C PHE A 81 16.86 -6.60 -3.59
N TYR A 82 16.02 -7.05 -2.68
CA TYR A 82 15.93 -6.43 -1.36
C TYR A 82 17.08 -6.85 -0.43
N GLU A 83 17.49 -8.12 -0.41
CA GLU A 83 18.56 -8.63 0.45
C GLU A 83 19.90 -7.98 0.13
N LYS A 84 20.18 -7.63 -1.10
CA LYS A 84 21.38 -6.88 -1.50
C LYS A 84 21.54 -5.58 -0.71
N LYS A 85 20.43 -4.95 -0.31
CA LYS A 85 20.43 -3.66 0.38
C LYS A 85 20.15 -3.79 1.89
N LEU A 86 19.26 -4.69 2.28
CA LEU A 86 18.78 -4.84 3.66
C LEU A 86 19.51 -5.94 4.42
N GLY A 87 20.21 -6.84 3.71
CA GLY A 87 20.78 -8.08 4.27
C GLY A 87 19.69 -9.14 4.54
N LYS A 88 20.12 -10.35 4.91
CA LYS A 88 19.23 -11.52 5.11
C LYS A 88 18.36 -11.47 6.38
N LYS A 89 18.39 -10.39 7.14
CA LYS A 89 17.64 -10.26 8.41
C LYS A 89 16.17 -9.86 8.22
N VAL A 90 15.76 -9.51 7.01
CA VAL A 90 14.40 -9.04 6.71
C VAL A 90 13.49 -10.23 6.43
N LYS A 91 12.32 -10.21 7.05
CA LYS A 91 11.32 -11.27 6.88
C LYS A 91 10.45 -11.01 5.65
N PHE A 92 10.46 -11.94 4.71
CA PHE A 92 9.50 -12.00 3.61
C PHE A 92 8.27 -12.82 4.00
N ILE A 93 7.09 -12.34 3.63
CA ILE A 93 5.83 -13.04 3.87
C ILE A 93 5.53 -13.95 2.67
N LEU A 94 5.89 -15.23 2.80
CA LEU A 94 5.85 -16.21 1.71
C LEU A 94 4.62 -17.13 1.74
N ASN A 95 3.65 -16.89 2.64
CA ASN A 95 2.45 -17.71 2.73
C ASN A 95 1.65 -17.68 1.42
N LYS A 96 1.62 -18.81 0.70
CA LYS A 96 0.92 -18.98 -0.57
C LYS A 96 -0.55 -19.39 -0.41
N LYS A 97 -0.96 -19.84 0.80
CA LYS A 97 -2.34 -20.28 1.08
C LYS A 97 -3.32 -19.10 1.26
N GLU A 98 -2.80 -17.90 1.48
CA GLU A 98 -3.61 -16.72 1.69
C GLU A 98 -3.41 -15.69 0.59
N THR A 99 -4.48 -14.97 0.21
CA THR A 99 -4.38 -13.84 -0.70
C THR A 99 -3.62 -12.69 -0.05
N SER A 100 -3.07 -11.78 -0.86
CA SER A 100 -2.39 -10.59 -0.37
C SER A 100 -3.31 -9.71 0.48
N TYR A 101 -4.60 -9.68 0.15
CA TYR A 101 -5.64 -8.99 0.94
C TYR A 101 -5.74 -9.55 2.36
N LYS A 102 -5.92 -10.87 2.50
CA LYS A 102 -6.02 -11.53 3.81
C LYS A 102 -4.76 -11.34 4.65
N ILE A 103 -3.58 -11.41 4.02
CA ILE A 103 -2.31 -11.17 4.69
C ILE A 103 -2.26 -9.73 5.22
N LEU A 104 -2.54 -8.74 4.37
CA LEU A 104 -2.44 -7.33 4.73
C LEU A 104 -3.34 -6.95 5.90
N LEU A 105 -4.55 -7.52 5.97
CA LEU A 105 -5.49 -7.27 7.08
C LEU A 105 -4.95 -7.67 8.47
N LYS A 106 -3.94 -8.54 8.53
CA LYS A 106 -3.30 -8.97 9.79
C LYS A 106 -2.31 -7.95 10.34
N TYR A 107 -1.92 -6.93 9.55
CA TYR A 107 -0.92 -5.94 9.90
C TYR A 107 -1.57 -4.59 10.16
N LYS A 108 -1.03 -3.87 11.14
CA LYS A 108 -1.57 -2.56 11.49
C LYS A 108 -1.07 -1.45 10.57
N TYR A 109 0.17 -1.55 10.08
CA TYR A 109 0.84 -0.49 9.34
C TYR A 109 1.35 -1.02 8.01
N ALA A 110 0.91 -0.42 6.91
CA ALA A 110 1.37 -0.74 5.56
C ALA A 110 2.12 0.43 4.95
N PHE A 111 3.17 0.13 4.17
CA PHE A 111 3.89 1.13 3.38
C PHE A 111 4.12 0.61 1.97
N THR A 112 4.13 1.50 1.01
CA THR A 112 4.40 1.18 -0.39
C THR A 112 4.85 2.41 -1.16
N SER A 113 5.52 2.21 -2.28
CA SER A 113 5.71 3.29 -3.25
C SER A 113 4.46 3.50 -4.10
N LEU A 114 3.86 2.40 -4.58
CA LEU A 114 2.76 2.44 -5.53
C LEU A 114 1.99 1.10 -5.54
N SER A 115 0.90 1.00 -4.78
CA SER A 115 0.11 -0.23 -4.71
C SER A 115 -1.37 0.04 -4.53
N THR A 116 -2.20 -0.47 -5.44
CA THR A 116 -3.67 -0.45 -5.31
C THR A 116 -4.13 -1.23 -4.07
N LEU A 117 -3.43 -2.31 -3.71
CA LEU A 117 -3.70 -3.09 -2.50
C LEU A 117 -3.61 -2.22 -1.22
N ALA A 118 -2.63 -1.30 -1.15
CA ALA A 118 -2.51 -0.37 -0.04
C ALA A 118 -3.66 0.67 -0.03
N ALA A 119 -4.11 1.12 -1.20
CA ALA A 119 -5.25 2.03 -1.31
C ALA A 119 -6.55 1.35 -0.86
N GLU A 120 -6.76 0.11 -1.26
CA GLU A 120 -7.90 -0.71 -0.83
C GLU A 120 -7.87 -0.98 0.69
N PHE A 121 -6.68 -1.21 1.26
CA PHE A 121 -6.50 -1.33 2.71
C PHE A 121 -6.85 -0.02 3.43
N LEU A 122 -6.40 1.12 2.89
CA LEU A 122 -6.73 2.45 3.41
C LEU A 122 -8.24 2.71 3.38
N ALA A 123 -8.93 2.35 2.29
CA ALA A 123 -10.39 2.52 2.15
C ALA A 123 -11.19 1.77 3.22
N LYS A 124 -10.64 0.68 3.76
CA LYS A 124 -11.21 -0.08 4.89
C LYS A 124 -10.89 0.52 6.26
N GLY A 125 -10.19 1.65 6.33
CA GLY A 125 -9.71 2.27 7.57
C GLY A 125 -8.34 1.74 8.04
N GLY A 126 -7.63 0.99 7.19
CA GLY A 126 -6.26 0.56 7.46
C GLY A 126 -5.29 1.74 7.50
N ARG A 127 -4.12 1.54 8.09
CA ARG A 127 -3.07 2.57 8.15
C ARG A 127 -2.04 2.33 7.06
N ALA A 128 -2.05 3.17 6.04
CA ALA A 128 -1.13 3.07 4.91
C ALA A 128 -0.37 4.37 4.64
N GLY A 129 0.94 4.24 4.38
CA GLY A 129 1.81 5.32 3.92
C GLY A 129 2.24 5.09 2.48
N PHE A 130 2.17 6.13 1.65
CA PHE A 130 2.51 6.09 0.23
C PHE A 130 3.71 6.99 -0.03
N LEU A 131 4.77 6.42 -0.59
CA LEU A 131 6.09 7.05 -0.69
C LEU A 131 6.64 6.86 -2.11
N MET A 132 6.12 7.64 -3.07
CA MET A 132 6.54 7.57 -4.46
C MET A 132 7.70 8.52 -4.73
N PHE A 133 8.89 7.96 -4.92
CA PHE A 133 10.12 8.68 -5.26
C PHE A 133 10.62 8.23 -6.63
N LYS A 134 10.12 8.84 -7.70
CA LYS A 134 10.43 8.47 -9.09
C LYS A 134 10.89 9.70 -9.86
N PRO A 135 11.92 9.60 -10.75
CA PRO A 135 12.32 10.71 -11.60
C PRO A 135 11.16 11.25 -12.42
N LYS A 136 11.17 12.54 -12.76
CA LYS A 136 10.09 13.19 -13.54
C LYS A 136 9.87 12.58 -14.93
N ASN A 137 10.92 12.00 -15.53
CA ASN A 137 10.84 11.29 -16.81
C ASN A 137 10.30 9.85 -16.67
N ASN A 138 10.18 9.33 -15.44
CA ASN A 138 9.63 8.01 -15.20
C ASN A 138 8.13 7.98 -15.54
N SER A 139 7.70 6.95 -16.27
CA SER A 139 6.30 6.80 -16.71
C SER A 139 5.32 6.74 -15.52
N PHE A 140 5.69 6.09 -14.42
CA PHE A 140 4.89 6.02 -13.20
C PHE A 140 4.76 7.37 -12.49
N TYR A 141 5.78 8.22 -12.54
CA TYR A 141 5.69 9.58 -12.01
C TYR A 141 4.71 10.43 -12.82
N LYS A 142 4.82 10.35 -14.15
CA LYS A 142 3.98 11.12 -15.08
C LYS A 142 2.51 10.71 -15.01
N SER A 143 2.25 9.41 -15.05
CA SER A 143 0.89 8.85 -15.04
C SER A 143 0.23 8.90 -13.66
N ARG A 144 1.03 9.03 -12.60
CA ARG A 144 0.58 8.88 -11.19
C ARG A 144 -0.28 7.63 -10.98
N TYR A 145 -0.04 6.60 -11.78
CA TYR A 145 -0.84 5.38 -11.79
C TYR A 145 -0.93 4.77 -10.39
N GLY A 146 -2.17 4.57 -9.93
CA GLY A 146 -2.46 4.03 -8.60
C GLY A 146 -2.17 5.01 -7.46
N PHE A 147 -1.88 6.28 -7.76
CA PHE A 147 -1.69 7.34 -6.80
C PHE A 147 -2.87 8.32 -6.81
N PHE A 148 -3.03 9.09 -5.74
CA PHE A 148 -4.17 9.99 -5.51
C PHE A 148 -4.27 11.07 -6.60
N GLU A 149 -4.95 10.77 -7.68
CA GLU A 149 -5.18 11.71 -8.77
C GLU A 149 -5.95 12.95 -8.27
N GLY A 150 -5.58 14.12 -8.76
CA GLY A 150 -6.19 15.39 -8.35
C GLY A 150 -5.78 15.89 -6.94
N LEU A 151 -4.91 15.16 -6.22
CA LEU A 151 -4.36 15.63 -4.95
C LEU A 151 -2.99 16.29 -5.14
N LYS A 152 -2.61 17.14 -4.17
CA LYS A 152 -1.27 17.74 -4.08
C LYS A 152 -0.22 16.62 -3.97
N ASN A 153 1.01 16.88 -4.44
CA ASN A 153 2.11 15.91 -4.38
C ASN A 153 2.46 15.47 -2.95
N LYS A 154 2.10 16.23 -1.94
CA LYS A 154 2.38 15.92 -0.54
C LYS A 154 1.12 16.02 0.30
N GLY A 155 0.96 15.07 1.21
CA GLY A 155 -0.12 15.04 2.19
C GLY A 155 0.32 14.37 3.48
N LEU A 156 -0.61 14.15 4.40
CA LEU A 156 -0.31 13.63 5.73
C LEU A 156 0.38 12.25 5.70
N PHE A 157 -0.08 11.37 4.82
CA PHE A 157 0.38 9.98 4.72
C PHE A 157 0.86 9.61 3.31
N TRP A 158 1.15 10.60 2.45
CA TRP A 158 1.72 10.37 1.13
C TRP A 158 2.70 11.45 0.73
N THR A 159 3.59 11.07 -0.17
CA THR A 159 4.42 11.98 -0.96
C THR A 159 4.64 11.42 -2.36
N CYS A 160 4.69 12.32 -3.35
CA CYS A 160 5.10 12.04 -4.71
C CYS A 160 6.20 13.03 -5.05
N ASP A 161 7.45 12.59 -5.06
CA ASP A 161 8.62 13.44 -5.30
C ASP A 161 9.52 12.82 -6.37
N ASN A 162 10.31 13.65 -7.04
CA ASN A 162 11.24 13.21 -8.11
C ASN A 162 12.57 12.66 -7.58
N LYS A 163 12.86 12.83 -6.29
CA LYS A 163 14.07 12.35 -5.62
C LYS A 163 13.68 11.71 -4.28
N PHE A 164 14.48 10.70 -3.89
CA PHE A 164 14.34 10.12 -2.56
C PHE A 164 14.55 11.20 -1.49
N ASN A 165 13.67 11.22 -0.50
CA ASN A 165 13.68 12.21 0.58
C ASN A 165 13.45 11.50 1.93
N LEU A 166 14.53 11.42 2.72
CA LEU A 166 14.51 10.77 4.01
C LEU A 166 13.58 11.49 5.02
N ARG A 167 13.58 12.83 5.03
CA ARG A 167 12.72 13.62 5.94
C ARG A 167 11.24 13.37 5.67
N GLU A 168 10.84 13.30 4.39
CA GLU A 168 9.46 12.96 4.01
C GLU A 168 9.12 11.49 4.38
N THR A 169 10.08 10.56 4.19
CA THR A 169 9.89 9.17 4.61
C THR A 169 9.66 9.06 6.11
N GLU A 170 10.48 9.75 6.91
CA GLU A 170 10.37 9.78 8.37
C GLU A 170 9.07 10.46 8.83
N ARG A 171 8.68 11.57 8.22
CA ARG A 171 7.45 12.30 8.50
C ARG A 171 6.22 11.40 8.28
N ILE A 172 6.14 10.73 7.13
CA ILE A 172 5.03 9.85 6.79
C ILE A 172 5.03 8.62 7.69
N PHE A 173 6.20 8.02 7.94
CA PHE A 173 6.32 6.88 8.85
C PHE A 173 5.77 7.23 10.23
N ASN A 174 6.23 8.32 10.83
CA ASN A 174 5.80 8.76 12.15
C ASN A 174 4.30 9.08 12.18
N TYR A 175 3.76 9.71 11.14
CA TYR A 175 2.33 9.97 11.06
C TYR A 175 1.50 8.68 11.04
N VAL A 176 1.89 7.69 10.23
CA VAL A 176 1.19 6.39 10.12
C VAL A 176 1.26 5.61 11.43
N ILE A 177 2.42 5.58 12.10
CA ILE A 177 2.64 4.78 13.30
C ILE A 177 2.00 5.42 14.55
N HIS A 178 2.21 6.73 14.76
CA HIS A 178 1.93 7.37 16.03
C HIS A 178 0.60 8.13 16.10
N THR A 179 -0.04 8.44 14.97
CA THR A 179 -1.32 9.16 14.99
C THR A 179 -2.40 8.36 15.72
N LYS A 180 -3.13 9.00 16.63
CA LYS A 180 -4.27 8.38 17.35
C LYS A 180 -5.35 7.93 16.36
N ASN A 181 -6.03 6.80 16.62
CA ASN A 181 -7.02 6.23 15.70
C ASN A 181 -8.13 7.22 15.30
N LYS A 182 -8.66 8.00 16.25
CA LYS A 182 -9.70 9.02 15.99
C LYS A 182 -9.22 10.06 14.96
N ILE A 183 -7.98 10.55 15.13
CA ILE A 183 -7.39 11.55 14.22
C ILE A 183 -7.09 10.91 12.86
N TRP A 184 -6.53 9.68 12.84
CA TRP A 184 -6.29 8.93 11.62
C TRP A 184 -7.57 8.81 10.78
N ASN A 185 -8.64 8.26 11.39
CA ASN A 185 -9.92 8.03 10.70
C ASN A 185 -10.54 9.34 10.19
N LYS A 186 -10.49 10.42 10.97
CA LYS A 186 -10.98 11.73 10.55
C LYS A 186 -10.23 12.25 9.33
N ASN A 187 -8.90 12.21 9.37
CA ASN A 187 -8.05 12.78 8.33
C ASN A 187 -8.00 11.96 7.05
N THR A 188 -8.12 10.62 7.15
CA THR A 188 -8.06 9.75 5.97
C THR A 188 -9.40 9.63 5.23
N LYS A 189 -10.54 9.76 5.92
CA LYS A 189 -11.87 9.63 5.32
C LYS A 189 -12.10 10.53 4.12
N ALA A 190 -11.57 11.75 4.14
CA ALA A 190 -11.70 12.71 3.03
C ALA A 190 -10.88 12.31 1.78
N TYR A 191 -9.87 11.46 1.95
CA TYR A 191 -8.94 11.11 0.88
C TYR A 191 -9.22 9.75 0.24
N TYR A 192 -9.50 8.70 1.03
CA TYR A 192 -9.65 7.36 0.46
C TYR A 192 -10.83 7.26 -0.52
N ARG A 193 -11.94 7.98 -0.26
CA ARG A 193 -13.10 8.03 -1.16
C ARG A 193 -12.79 8.62 -2.54
N LYS A 194 -11.70 9.38 -2.66
CA LYS A 194 -11.24 9.92 -3.96
C LYS A 194 -10.39 8.94 -4.74
N VAL A 195 -9.95 7.86 -4.12
CA VAL A 195 -9.02 6.88 -4.70
C VAL A 195 -9.72 5.59 -5.02
N ILE A 196 -10.43 5.03 -4.05
CA ILE A 196 -11.17 3.78 -4.20
C ILE A 196 -12.27 3.74 -3.15
N ASP A 197 -13.45 3.32 -3.53
CA ASP A 197 -14.56 3.14 -2.60
C ASP A 197 -14.55 1.73 -1.99
N PHE A 198 -15.19 1.59 -0.83
CA PHE A 198 -15.36 0.32 -0.14
C PHE A 198 -16.85 0.05 0.06
N ASP A 199 -17.37 -0.91 -0.70
CA ASP A 199 -18.76 -1.37 -0.63
C ASP A 199 -18.84 -2.71 0.10
N HIS A 200 -19.01 -2.67 1.41
CA HIS A 200 -19.01 -3.87 2.24
C HIS A 200 -20.01 -4.94 1.76
N ASN A 201 -19.49 -6.14 1.50
CA ASN A 201 -20.22 -7.29 0.96
C ASN A 201 -20.88 -7.01 -0.40
N ASN A 202 -20.36 -6.08 -1.18
CA ASN A 202 -20.90 -5.69 -2.50
C ASN A 202 -22.39 -5.33 -2.43
N LYS A 203 -22.80 -4.60 -1.38
CA LYS A 203 -24.21 -4.25 -1.13
C LYS A 203 -24.77 -3.37 -2.25
N CYS A 204 -24.02 -2.36 -2.67
CA CYS A 204 -24.38 -1.47 -3.75
C CYS A 204 -24.59 -2.26 -5.06
N PHE A 205 -23.60 -3.09 -5.41
CA PHE A 205 -23.67 -3.95 -6.60
C PHE A 205 -24.89 -4.89 -6.58
N ARG A 206 -25.14 -5.56 -5.45
CA ARG A 206 -26.31 -6.44 -5.32
C ARG A 206 -27.65 -5.70 -5.45
N ASN A 207 -27.71 -4.46 -4.94
CA ASN A 207 -28.92 -3.63 -5.10
C ASN A 207 -29.14 -3.20 -6.56
N ILE A 208 -28.03 -2.92 -7.28
CA ILE A 208 -28.08 -2.61 -8.72
C ILE A 208 -28.63 -3.81 -9.50
N LEU A 209 -28.10 -5.02 -9.25
CA LEU A 209 -28.58 -6.24 -9.90
C LEU A 209 -30.06 -6.50 -9.62
N LYS A 210 -30.55 -6.25 -8.39
CA LYS A 210 -31.99 -6.41 -8.08
C LYS A 210 -32.87 -5.39 -8.77
N LYS A 211 -32.32 -4.21 -9.10
CA LYS A 211 -33.12 -3.13 -9.70
C LYS A 211 -33.12 -3.16 -11.22
N TYR A 212 -32.07 -3.66 -11.85
CA TYR A 212 -31.83 -3.56 -13.29
C TYR A 212 -31.51 -4.92 -13.94
N GLY A 213 -31.33 -6.01 -13.21
CA GLY A 213 -31.21 -7.37 -13.69
C GLY A 213 -32.54 -8.09 -13.51
#